data_1c984bfcff4c392fde1c36a25d85a58b
#
_entry.id   1c984bfcff4c392fde1c36a25d85a58b
#
_cell.length_a   1.000
_cell.length_b   1.000
_cell.length_c   1.000
_cell.angle_alpha   90.00
_cell.angle_beta   90.00
_cell.angle_gamma   90.00
#
_symmetry.space_group_name_H-M   'P 1'
#
loop_
_entity.id
_entity.type
_entity.pdbx_description
1 polymer ?
#
loop_
_entity_poly.entity_id
_entity_poly.type
_entity_poly.pdbx_seq_one_letter_code
_entity_poly.pdbx_strand_id
1 'polypeptide(L)'
;GSIHFLRTLIFYSFILYCVCADFMTMLPLPTMHQLQHMAPVQPNLIPFGFFRLFSEKSGIIWSAPSTYWRALISPFTLQYVFNILLLMPLGMYLRYYFKRNFLSTAILVFCTSLFFEISQLTALFGIYPRPYRCFDVDDLICNTLGGILGFLLIGPMMRFLPSLDKMAASARKKGVHISVIRRGLAYLIDRGILALLNVIL
;
A
#
# COMPACT_ATOMS: atom_id res chain seq x y z
N GLY A 1 30.11 4.34 6.74
CA GLY A 1 29.36 3.08 6.56
C GLY A 1 27.89 3.14 6.93
N SER A 2 27.53 3.62 8.11
CA SER A 2 26.14 3.55 8.62
C SER A 2 25.10 4.37 7.84
N ILE A 3 25.50 5.45 7.25
CA ILE A 3 24.62 6.44 6.61
C ILE A 3 24.12 5.96 5.24
N HIS A 4 25.01 5.42 4.43
CA HIS A 4 24.63 4.80 3.16
C HIS A 4 23.75 3.57 3.40
N PHE A 5 24.08 2.81 4.44
CA PHE A 5 23.29 1.65 4.85
C PHE A 5 21.84 2.03 5.16
N LEU A 6 21.61 3.06 6.00
CA LEU A 6 20.25 3.48 6.36
C LEU A 6 19.45 3.95 5.14
N ARG A 7 20.03 4.77 4.27
CA ARG A 7 19.35 5.21 3.03
C ARG A 7 19.00 4.03 2.11
N THR A 8 19.92 3.09 1.99
CA THR A 8 19.72 1.86 1.22
C THR A 8 18.65 1.01 1.86
N LEU A 9 18.66 0.85 3.18
CA LEU A 9 17.64 0.12 3.93
C LEU A 9 16.24 0.71 3.73
N ILE A 10 16.09 2.04 3.83
CA ILE A 10 14.81 2.71 3.59
C ILE A 10 14.33 2.49 2.15
N PHE A 11 15.25 2.52 1.17
CA PHE A 11 14.88 2.28 -0.23
C PHE A 11 14.41 0.85 -0.46
N TYR A 12 15.10 -0.16 0.09
CA TYR A 12 14.67 -1.55 -0.04
C TYR A 12 13.39 -1.84 0.77
N SER A 13 13.22 -1.20 1.93
CA SER A 13 11.94 -1.30 2.67
C SER A 13 10.77 -0.69 1.89
N PHE A 14 11.03 0.37 1.11
CA PHE A 14 10.02 0.92 0.20
C PHE A 14 9.66 -0.07 -0.92
N ILE A 15 10.65 -0.69 -1.56
CA ILE A 15 10.39 -1.72 -2.59
C ILE A 15 9.61 -2.89 -2.00
N LEU A 16 10.04 -3.40 -0.85
CA LEU A 16 9.34 -4.50 -0.17
C LEU A 16 7.90 -4.10 0.17
N TYR A 17 7.70 -2.89 0.66
CA TYR A 17 6.36 -2.35 0.93
C TYR A 17 5.50 -2.32 -0.34
N CYS A 18 6.03 -1.83 -1.48
CA CYS A 18 5.28 -1.80 -2.74
C CYS A 18 4.85 -3.21 -3.17
N VAL A 19 5.76 -4.19 -3.10
CA VAL A 19 5.46 -5.58 -3.42
C VAL A 19 4.38 -6.15 -2.47
N CYS A 20 4.52 -5.90 -1.15
CA CYS A 20 3.51 -6.35 -0.18
C CYS A 20 2.14 -5.70 -0.43
N ALA A 21 2.10 -4.40 -0.71
CA ALA A 21 0.86 -3.69 -1.00
C ALA A 21 0.16 -4.24 -2.25
N ASP A 22 0.91 -4.52 -3.31
CA ASP A 22 0.40 -5.14 -4.52
C ASP A 22 -0.17 -6.54 -4.23
N PHE A 23 0.59 -7.39 -3.52
CA PHE A 23 0.09 -8.68 -3.11
C PHE A 23 -1.15 -8.62 -2.22
N MET A 24 -1.22 -7.71 -1.27
CA MET A 24 -2.39 -7.54 -0.39
C MET A 24 -3.65 -7.14 -1.16
N THR A 25 -3.50 -6.38 -2.25
CA THR A 25 -4.64 -5.96 -3.08
C THR A 25 -5.08 -7.04 -4.07
N MET A 26 -4.14 -7.85 -4.58
CA MET A 26 -4.43 -8.85 -5.63
C MET A 26 -4.78 -10.22 -5.07
N LEU A 27 -4.18 -10.64 -3.94
CA LEU A 27 -4.42 -11.96 -3.35
C LEU A 27 -5.73 -12.00 -2.52
N PRO A 28 -6.34 -13.19 -2.37
CA PRO A 28 -5.99 -14.46 -2.99
C PRO A 28 -6.44 -14.54 -4.45
N LEU A 29 -5.59 -15.13 -5.30
CA LEU A 29 -5.97 -15.41 -6.68
C LEU A 29 -6.86 -16.65 -6.73
N PRO A 30 -8.08 -16.57 -7.32
CA PRO A 30 -8.95 -17.72 -7.43
C PRO A 30 -8.42 -18.71 -8.48
N THR A 31 -8.64 -20.00 -8.26
CA THR A 31 -8.45 -20.99 -9.32
C THR A 31 -9.53 -20.83 -10.40
N MET A 32 -9.28 -21.34 -11.62
CA MET A 32 -10.26 -21.28 -12.70
C MET A 32 -11.58 -21.95 -12.33
N HIS A 33 -11.52 -23.05 -11.57
CA HIS A 33 -12.70 -23.73 -11.04
C HIS A 33 -13.49 -22.84 -10.07
N GLN A 34 -12.82 -22.19 -9.13
CA GLN A 34 -13.47 -21.24 -8.20
C GLN A 34 -14.10 -20.08 -8.96
N LEU A 35 -13.37 -19.51 -9.94
CA LEU A 35 -13.86 -18.39 -10.72
C LEU A 35 -15.16 -18.72 -11.46
N GLN A 36 -15.30 -19.92 -12.02
CA GLN A 36 -16.52 -20.35 -12.71
C GLN A 36 -17.75 -20.37 -11.80
N HIS A 37 -17.57 -20.67 -10.51
CA HIS A 37 -18.65 -20.76 -9.51
C HIS A 37 -18.87 -19.46 -8.72
N MET A 38 -18.00 -18.47 -8.87
CA MET A 38 -18.20 -17.16 -8.23
C MET A 38 -19.33 -16.40 -8.91
N ALA A 39 -20.12 -15.66 -8.13
CA ALA A 39 -21.08 -14.72 -8.68
C ALA A 39 -20.38 -13.63 -9.51
N PRO A 40 -21.02 -13.10 -10.57
CA PRO A 40 -20.48 -11.96 -11.30
C PRO A 40 -20.30 -10.76 -10.36
N VAL A 41 -19.11 -10.16 -10.42
CA VAL A 41 -18.77 -8.98 -9.63
C VAL A 41 -19.11 -7.72 -10.42
N GLN A 42 -19.87 -6.80 -9.81
CA GLN A 42 -20.21 -5.52 -10.43
C GLN A 42 -19.45 -4.38 -9.73
N PRO A 43 -18.99 -3.37 -10.48
CA PRO A 43 -18.31 -2.22 -9.88
C PRO A 43 -19.25 -1.43 -8.98
N ASN A 44 -18.76 -1.04 -7.81
CA ASN A 44 -19.42 -0.11 -6.91
C ASN A 44 -18.95 1.32 -7.22
N LEU A 45 -19.80 2.08 -7.92
CA LEU A 45 -19.50 3.45 -8.32
C LEU A 45 -20.15 4.51 -7.42
N ILE A 46 -20.82 4.09 -6.35
CA ILE A 46 -21.54 4.99 -5.44
C ILE A 46 -20.59 5.36 -4.30
N PRO A 47 -20.10 6.60 -4.24
CA PRO A 47 -19.19 7.02 -3.19
C PRO A 47 -19.90 7.08 -1.84
N PHE A 48 -19.10 6.94 -0.77
CA PHE A 48 -19.55 7.00 0.62
C PHE A 48 -20.56 5.91 1.01
N GLY A 49 -20.51 4.77 0.35
CA GLY A 49 -21.32 3.58 0.66
C GLY A 49 -21.12 3.08 2.09
N PHE A 50 -19.90 3.32 2.65
CA PHE A 50 -19.63 3.04 4.06
C PHE A 50 -20.67 3.65 4.99
N PHE A 51 -20.92 4.94 4.89
CA PHE A 51 -21.86 5.62 5.79
C PHE A 51 -23.30 5.13 5.63
N ARG A 52 -23.68 4.80 4.40
CA ARG A 52 -25.03 4.30 4.10
C ARG A 52 -25.25 2.88 4.63
N LEU A 53 -24.24 2.02 4.47
CA LEU A 53 -24.35 0.60 4.79
C LEU A 53 -23.84 0.25 6.18
N PHE A 54 -23.26 1.20 6.90
CA PHE A 54 -22.61 0.95 8.18
C PHE A 54 -23.56 0.31 9.20
N SER A 55 -24.74 0.89 9.38
CA SER A 55 -25.73 0.34 10.34
C SER A 55 -26.23 -1.05 9.98
N GLU A 56 -26.32 -1.36 8.69
CA GLU A 56 -26.81 -2.64 8.22
C GLU A 56 -25.73 -3.73 8.27
N LYS A 57 -24.51 -3.39 7.84
CA LYS A 57 -23.43 -4.37 7.63
C LYS A 57 -22.47 -4.52 8.81
N SER A 58 -22.34 -3.49 9.68
CA SER A 58 -21.46 -3.57 10.85
C SER A 58 -22.08 -4.29 12.05
N GLY A 59 -23.43 -4.46 12.04
CA GLY A 59 -24.16 -5.02 13.17
C GLY A 59 -24.30 -4.06 14.35
N ILE A 60 -24.14 -2.74 14.13
CA ILE A 60 -24.34 -1.73 15.17
C ILE A 60 -25.82 -1.58 15.50
N ILE A 61 -26.12 -1.51 16.81
CA ILE A 61 -27.42 -1.13 17.33
C ILE A 61 -27.22 0.15 18.13
N TRP A 62 -27.71 1.27 17.63
CA TRP A 62 -27.46 2.60 18.19
C TRP A 62 -27.98 2.75 19.63
N SER A 63 -29.02 2.00 20.02
CA SER A 63 -29.54 1.96 21.38
C SER A 63 -28.76 1.04 22.33
N ALA A 64 -27.82 0.25 21.83
CA ALA A 64 -27.07 -0.75 22.60
C ALA A 64 -25.55 -0.52 22.51
N PRO A 65 -24.92 0.26 23.42
CA PRO A 65 -23.49 0.56 23.37
C PRO A 65 -22.58 -0.67 23.38
N SER A 66 -23.05 -1.81 23.90
CA SER A 66 -22.30 -3.08 23.87
C SER A 66 -22.01 -3.60 22.47
N THR A 67 -22.74 -3.12 21.45
CA THR A 67 -22.55 -3.52 20.05
C THR A 67 -21.49 -2.67 19.34
N TYR A 68 -21.11 -1.50 19.87
CA TYR A 68 -20.22 -0.55 19.19
C TYR A 68 -18.84 -1.12 18.93
N TRP A 69 -18.25 -1.79 19.93
CA TRP A 69 -16.97 -2.43 19.76
C TRP A 69 -16.99 -3.50 18.65
N ARG A 70 -18.03 -4.34 18.64
CA ARG A 70 -18.21 -5.36 17.60
C ARG A 70 -18.37 -4.75 16.22
N ALA A 71 -19.10 -3.65 16.10
CA ALA A 71 -19.26 -2.94 14.85
C ALA A 71 -17.93 -2.36 14.33
N LEU A 72 -17.09 -1.81 15.20
CA LEU A 72 -15.77 -1.28 14.84
C LEU A 72 -14.81 -2.36 14.32
N ILE A 73 -14.86 -3.56 14.90
CA ILE A 73 -14.01 -4.70 14.47
C ILE A 73 -14.72 -5.63 13.48
N SER A 74 -15.90 -5.26 12.99
CA SER A 74 -16.59 -6.04 11.97
C SER A 74 -15.77 -6.12 10.68
N PRO A 75 -15.85 -7.23 9.93
CA PRO A 75 -15.16 -7.36 8.65
C PRO A 75 -15.47 -6.20 7.68
N PHE A 76 -16.71 -5.70 7.72
CA PHE A 76 -17.15 -4.55 6.95
C PHE A 76 -16.35 -3.29 7.31
N THR A 77 -16.22 -2.94 8.59
CA THR A 77 -15.47 -1.76 9.03
C THR A 77 -13.96 -1.92 8.79
N LEU A 78 -13.44 -3.11 9.08
CA LEU A 78 -12.01 -3.39 8.92
C LEU A 78 -11.55 -3.28 7.46
N GLN A 79 -12.40 -3.59 6.49
CA GLN A 79 -12.08 -3.40 5.08
C GLN A 79 -11.66 -1.94 4.79
N TYR A 80 -12.46 -0.98 5.22
CA TYR A 80 -12.16 0.45 5.03
C TYR A 80 -10.93 0.92 5.82
N VAL A 81 -10.79 0.43 7.05
CA VAL A 81 -9.60 0.73 7.89
C VAL A 81 -8.34 0.20 7.21
N PHE A 82 -8.34 -1.03 6.72
CA PHE A 82 -7.19 -1.61 6.01
C PHE A 82 -6.86 -0.87 4.71
N ASN A 83 -7.86 -0.41 3.96
CA ASN A 83 -7.63 0.40 2.78
C ASN A 83 -6.95 1.74 3.14
N ILE A 84 -7.37 2.41 4.22
CA ILE A 84 -6.66 3.61 4.71
C ILE A 84 -5.22 3.26 5.10
N LEU A 85 -4.99 2.18 5.83
CA LEU A 85 -3.67 1.77 6.28
C LEU A 85 -2.76 1.32 5.13
N LEU A 86 -3.33 0.78 4.06
CA LEU A 86 -2.60 0.21 2.92
C LEU A 86 -1.66 1.22 2.27
N LEU A 87 -2.14 2.41 1.92
CA LEU A 87 -1.33 3.44 1.25
C LEU A 87 -0.78 4.53 2.21
N MET A 88 -1.04 4.42 3.51
CA MET A 88 -0.44 5.33 4.49
C MET A 88 1.10 5.32 4.46
N PRO A 89 1.81 4.17 4.41
CA PRO A 89 3.25 4.16 4.28
C PRO A 89 3.75 4.79 2.97
N LEU A 90 3.00 4.66 1.85
CA LEU A 90 3.35 5.32 0.60
C LEU A 90 3.46 6.85 0.78
N GLY A 91 2.47 7.46 1.43
CA GLY A 91 2.50 8.88 1.75
C GLY A 91 3.70 9.29 2.62
N MET A 92 4.05 8.45 3.60
CA MET A 92 5.24 8.65 4.44
C MET A 92 6.54 8.59 3.61
N TYR A 93 6.71 7.59 2.74
CA TYR A 93 7.90 7.48 1.87
C TYR A 93 8.00 8.63 0.89
N LEU A 94 6.89 9.03 0.27
CA LEU A 94 6.86 10.13 -0.70
C LEU A 94 7.32 11.45 -0.05
N ARG A 95 6.90 11.73 1.16
CA ARG A 95 7.34 12.93 1.89
C ARG A 95 8.75 12.82 2.45
N TYR A 96 9.07 11.76 3.17
CA TYR A 96 10.34 11.63 3.90
C TYR A 96 11.50 11.30 2.98
N TYR A 97 11.35 10.28 2.14
CA TYR A 97 12.45 9.79 1.30
C TYR A 97 12.52 10.52 -0.04
N PHE A 98 11.38 10.63 -0.75
CA PHE A 98 11.32 11.22 -2.08
C PHE A 98 11.14 12.75 -2.07
N LYS A 99 10.94 13.35 -0.90
CA LYS A 99 10.81 14.82 -0.72
C LYS A 99 9.70 15.44 -1.56
N ARG A 100 8.62 14.70 -1.83
CA ARG A 100 7.49 15.20 -2.60
C ARG A 100 6.67 16.18 -1.76
N ASN A 101 6.08 17.18 -2.42
CA ASN A 101 5.13 18.09 -1.81
C ASN A 101 3.74 17.41 -1.65
N PHE A 102 2.83 18.10 -0.98
CA PHE A 102 1.49 17.59 -0.70
C PHE A 102 0.73 17.19 -1.97
N LEU A 103 0.66 18.09 -2.96
CA LEU A 103 -0.10 17.88 -4.20
C LEU A 103 0.46 16.69 -5.00
N SER A 104 1.78 16.65 -5.18
CA SER A 104 2.42 15.52 -5.88
C SER A 104 2.19 14.19 -5.15
N THR A 105 2.20 14.21 -3.81
CA THR A 105 1.90 13.01 -3.01
C THR A 105 0.46 12.58 -3.20
N ALA A 106 -0.50 13.50 -3.11
CA ALA A 106 -1.91 13.18 -3.28
C ALA A 106 -2.19 12.59 -4.68
N ILE A 107 -1.60 13.17 -5.73
CA ILE A 107 -1.73 12.66 -7.10
C ILE A 107 -1.11 11.24 -7.24
N LEU A 108 0.10 11.04 -6.73
CA LEU A 108 0.77 9.74 -6.82
C LEU A 108 0.02 8.66 -6.06
N VAL A 109 -0.47 8.95 -4.86
CA VAL A 109 -1.27 8.01 -4.06
C VAL A 109 -2.58 7.68 -4.76
N PHE A 110 -3.28 8.70 -5.29
CA PHE A 110 -4.50 8.50 -6.07
C PHE A 110 -4.25 7.63 -7.31
N CYS A 111 -3.20 7.91 -8.07
CA CYS A 111 -2.84 7.11 -9.25
C CYS A 111 -2.50 5.66 -8.88
N THR A 112 -1.82 5.43 -7.75
CA THR A 112 -1.52 4.09 -7.25
C THR A 112 -2.79 3.34 -6.85
N SER A 113 -3.70 4.00 -6.14
CA SER A 113 -4.99 3.41 -5.79
C SER A 113 -5.83 3.10 -7.04
N LEU A 114 -5.87 4.04 -7.99
CA LEU A 114 -6.58 3.84 -9.25
C LEU A 114 -5.98 2.67 -10.06
N PHE A 115 -4.67 2.52 -10.04
CA PHE A 115 -4.00 1.38 -10.68
C PHE A 115 -4.48 0.04 -10.07
N PHE A 116 -4.59 -0.06 -8.75
CA PHE A 116 -5.12 -1.25 -8.10
C PHE A 116 -6.57 -1.53 -8.52
N GLU A 117 -7.42 -0.52 -8.50
CA GLU A 117 -8.83 -0.64 -8.88
C GLU A 117 -9.01 -1.04 -10.36
N ILE A 118 -8.22 -0.44 -11.27
CA ILE A 118 -8.24 -0.80 -12.68
C ILE A 118 -7.74 -2.24 -12.88
N SER A 119 -6.71 -2.66 -12.16
CA SER A 119 -6.21 -4.03 -12.22
C SER A 119 -7.28 -5.04 -11.84
N GLN A 120 -8.06 -4.74 -10.80
CA GLN A 120 -9.19 -5.57 -10.36
C GLN A 120 -10.33 -5.56 -11.37
N LEU A 121 -10.72 -4.40 -11.87
CA LEU A 121 -11.79 -4.22 -12.87
C LEU A 121 -11.47 -4.95 -14.17
N THR A 122 -10.22 -4.93 -14.62
CA THR A 122 -9.77 -5.54 -15.86
C THR A 122 -9.38 -7.01 -15.73
N ALA A 123 -9.68 -7.63 -14.59
CA ALA A 123 -9.31 -9.02 -14.34
C ALA A 123 -7.79 -9.25 -14.49
N LEU A 124 -6.99 -8.39 -13.84
CA LEU A 124 -5.52 -8.34 -13.96
C LEU A 124 -5.07 -8.15 -15.43
N PHE A 125 -5.63 -7.12 -16.08
CA PHE A 125 -5.33 -6.78 -17.48
C PHE A 125 -5.57 -7.94 -18.46
N GLY A 126 -6.61 -8.75 -18.19
CA GLY A 126 -7.03 -9.85 -19.05
C GLY A 126 -6.33 -11.19 -18.76
N ILE A 127 -5.54 -11.30 -17.68
CA ILE A 127 -4.98 -12.59 -17.24
C ILE A 127 -6.10 -13.55 -16.83
N TYR A 128 -7.14 -13.03 -16.18
CA TYR A 128 -8.35 -13.79 -15.87
C TYR A 128 -9.45 -13.53 -16.91
N PRO A 129 -10.34 -14.49 -17.18
CA PRO A 129 -11.42 -14.33 -18.15
C PRO A 129 -12.52 -13.36 -17.67
N ARG A 130 -12.57 -13.05 -16.37
CA ARG A 130 -13.50 -12.07 -15.78
C ARG A 130 -12.97 -11.54 -14.43
N PRO A 131 -13.44 -10.36 -13.99
CA PRO A 131 -13.10 -9.82 -12.68
C PRO A 131 -13.52 -10.77 -11.55
N TYR A 132 -12.66 -10.92 -10.55
CA TYR A 132 -12.90 -11.68 -9.32
C TYR A 132 -12.96 -10.79 -8.08
N ARG A 133 -12.64 -9.50 -8.22
CA ARG A 133 -12.80 -8.45 -7.22
C ARG A 133 -13.59 -7.29 -7.77
N CYS A 134 -14.29 -6.58 -6.88
CA CYS A 134 -15.08 -5.42 -7.22
C CYS A 134 -14.17 -4.19 -7.33
N PHE A 135 -14.31 -3.42 -8.40
CA PHE A 135 -13.87 -2.03 -8.41
C PHE A 135 -14.75 -1.24 -7.43
N ASP A 136 -14.14 -0.56 -6.46
CA ASP A 136 -14.88 0.18 -5.44
C ASP A 136 -14.35 1.62 -5.32
N VAL A 137 -15.23 2.60 -5.55
CA VAL A 137 -14.90 4.02 -5.39
C VAL A 137 -14.55 4.36 -3.95
N ASP A 138 -15.15 3.70 -2.97
CA ASP A 138 -14.82 3.92 -1.57
C ASP A 138 -13.41 3.43 -1.22
N ASP A 139 -12.95 2.34 -1.85
CA ASP A 139 -11.57 1.87 -1.70
C ASP A 139 -10.58 2.89 -2.28
N LEU A 140 -10.91 3.48 -3.44
CA LEU A 140 -10.12 4.55 -4.05
C LEU A 140 -10.02 5.79 -3.12
N ILE A 141 -11.13 6.17 -2.50
CA ILE A 141 -11.20 7.28 -1.53
C ILE A 141 -10.38 6.95 -0.28
N CYS A 142 -10.60 5.78 0.32
CA CYS A 142 -9.93 5.37 1.56
C CYS A 142 -8.42 5.22 1.39
N ASN A 143 -7.97 4.58 0.31
CA ASN A 143 -6.56 4.46 -0.03
C ASN A 143 -5.90 5.83 -0.20
N THR A 144 -6.55 6.74 -0.94
CA THR A 144 -6.02 8.10 -1.16
C THR A 144 -5.96 8.88 0.14
N LEU A 145 -6.99 8.79 0.96
CA LEU A 145 -7.03 9.40 2.28
C LEU A 145 -5.90 8.87 3.18
N GLY A 146 -5.68 7.57 3.13
CA GLY A 146 -4.58 6.91 3.85
C GLY A 146 -3.21 7.48 3.50
N GLY A 147 -2.91 7.62 2.21
CA GLY A 147 -1.66 8.22 1.77
C GLY A 147 -1.50 9.69 2.18
N ILE A 148 -2.58 10.48 2.13
CA ILE A 148 -2.59 11.85 2.63
C ILE A 148 -2.34 11.90 4.14
N LEU A 149 -2.99 11.03 4.91
CA LEU A 149 -2.75 10.89 6.35
C LEU A 149 -1.29 10.52 6.64
N GLY A 150 -0.72 9.57 5.89
CA GLY A 150 0.69 9.19 5.99
C GLY A 150 1.63 10.37 5.75
N PHE A 151 1.34 11.18 4.71
CA PHE A 151 2.08 12.41 4.44
C PHE A 151 2.02 13.40 5.62
N LEU A 152 0.85 13.59 6.21
CA LEU A 152 0.68 14.51 7.33
C LEU A 152 1.39 13.99 8.59
N LEU A 153 1.20 12.72 8.93
CA LEU A 153 1.76 12.09 10.13
C LEU A 153 3.28 12.07 10.17
N ILE A 154 3.94 11.80 9.03
CA ILE A 154 5.40 11.79 8.99
C ILE A 154 6.02 13.18 9.22
N GLY A 155 5.28 14.27 8.96
CA GLY A 155 5.76 15.64 9.10
C GLY A 155 6.34 15.94 10.48
N PRO A 156 5.57 15.85 11.56
CA PRO A 156 6.09 16.03 12.92
C PRO A 156 7.14 14.96 13.30
N MET A 157 7.01 13.72 12.80
CA MET A 157 7.97 12.65 13.08
C MET A 157 9.35 12.90 12.44
N MET A 158 9.42 13.67 11.35
CA MET A 158 10.70 14.01 10.70
C MET A 158 11.67 14.77 11.63
N ARG A 159 11.19 15.38 12.72
CA ARG A 159 12.03 16.01 13.74
C ARG A 159 12.91 15.00 14.47
N PHE A 160 12.42 13.79 14.62
CA PHE A 160 13.09 12.68 15.33
C PHE A 160 13.85 11.76 14.37
N LEU A 161 13.57 11.85 13.06
CA LEU A 161 14.19 11.03 12.05
C LEU A 161 15.49 11.66 11.53
N PRO A 162 16.51 10.87 11.19
CA PRO A 162 17.76 11.37 10.62
C PRO A 162 17.50 12.14 9.32
N SER A 163 18.09 13.33 9.17
CA SER A 163 17.99 14.06 7.90
C SER A 163 18.82 13.38 6.82
N LEU A 164 18.16 12.82 5.80
CA LEU A 164 18.81 12.11 4.68
C LEU A 164 19.81 13.00 3.92
N ASP A 165 19.58 14.32 3.87
CA ASP A 165 20.44 15.26 3.16
C ASP A 165 21.75 15.53 3.92
N LYS A 166 21.67 15.71 5.26
CA LYS A 166 22.86 15.83 6.11
C LYS A 166 23.69 14.54 6.06
N MET A 167 23.01 13.42 5.99
CA MET A 167 23.60 12.11 5.85
C MET A 167 24.32 11.96 4.49
N ALA A 168 23.69 12.37 3.39
CA ALA A 168 24.30 12.34 2.06
C ALA A 168 25.52 13.26 1.96
N ALA A 169 25.45 14.46 2.53
CA ALA A 169 26.55 15.42 2.56
C ALA A 169 27.78 14.90 3.34
N SER A 170 27.54 14.28 4.51
CA SER A 170 28.62 13.69 5.31
C SER A 170 29.26 12.47 4.63
N ALA A 171 28.50 11.71 3.86
CA ALA A 171 29.00 10.57 3.11
C ALA A 171 29.90 11.00 1.92
N ARG A 172 29.54 12.10 1.23
CA ARG A 172 30.40 12.69 0.19
C ARG A 172 31.76 13.15 0.72
N LYS A 173 31.78 13.71 1.94
CA LYS A 173 33.02 14.16 2.58
C LYS A 173 33.97 13.01 3.00
N LYS A 174 33.44 11.80 3.24
CA LYS A 174 34.21 10.65 3.75
C LYS A 174 34.76 9.71 2.68
N GLY A 175 34.62 10.02 1.39
CA GLY A 175 35.14 9.20 0.28
C GLY A 175 34.50 7.78 0.27
N VAL A 176 33.95 7.36 -0.85
CA VAL A 176 33.18 6.10 -0.94
C VAL A 176 34.12 4.92 -1.19
N HIS A 177 34.57 4.25 -0.15
CA HIS A 177 34.99 2.85 -0.29
C HIS A 177 33.72 1.97 -0.32
N ILE A 178 33.38 1.45 -1.49
CA ILE A 178 32.26 0.53 -1.66
C ILE A 178 32.65 -0.82 -1.04
N SER A 179 32.07 -1.15 0.10
CA SER A 179 32.32 -2.43 0.77
C SER A 179 31.87 -3.61 -0.09
N VAL A 180 32.68 -4.67 -0.15
CA VAL A 180 32.39 -5.95 -0.82
C VAL A 180 31.09 -6.57 -0.30
N ILE A 181 30.80 -6.41 1.00
CA ILE A 181 29.56 -6.85 1.65
C ILE A 181 28.33 -6.21 1.01
N ARG A 182 28.39 -4.92 0.64
CA ARG A 182 27.28 -4.21 0.02
C ARG A 182 26.97 -4.73 -1.39
N ARG A 183 28.02 -5.08 -2.15
CA ARG A 183 27.86 -5.70 -3.48
C ARG A 183 27.30 -7.11 -3.36
N GLY A 184 27.74 -7.89 -2.36
CA GLY A 184 27.22 -9.23 -2.08
C GLY A 184 25.74 -9.22 -1.68
N LEU A 185 25.33 -8.30 -0.79
CA LEU A 185 23.91 -8.14 -0.40
C LEU A 185 23.02 -7.72 -1.58
N ALA A 186 23.46 -6.75 -2.39
CA ALA A 186 22.74 -6.35 -3.60
C ALA A 186 22.54 -7.54 -4.55
N TYR A 187 23.61 -8.30 -4.80
CA TYR A 187 23.57 -9.49 -5.64
C TYR A 187 22.60 -10.57 -5.10
N LEU A 188 22.57 -10.80 -3.79
CA LEU A 188 21.66 -11.76 -3.17
C LEU A 188 20.21 -11.32 -3.30
N ILE A 189 19.93 -10.03 -3.14
CA ILE A 189 18.58 -9.47 -3.31
C ILE A 189 18.12 -9.58 -4.77
N ASP A 190 18.97 -9.20 -5.72
CA ASP A 190 18.68 -9.32 -7.15
C ASP A 190 18.41 -10.78 -7.54
N ARG A 191 19.20 -11.73 -7.01
CA ARG A 191 18.97 -13.16 -7.22
C ARG A 191 17.69 -13.66 -6.57
N GLY A 192 17.34 -13.17 -5.38
CA GLY A 192 16.10 -13.48 -4.69
C GLY A 192 14.87 -13.00 -5.47
N ILE A 193 14.92 -11.78 -5.99
CA ILE A 193 13.84 -11.23 -6.84
C ILE A 193 13.69 -12.03 -8.13
N LEU A 194 14.80 -12.37 -8.81
CA LEU A 194 14.77 -13.19 -10.02
C LEU A 194 14.24 -14.61 -9.75
N ALA A 195 14.61 -15.20 -8.62
CA ALA A 195 14.10 -16.52 -8.23
C ALA A 195 12.58 -16.48 -7.97
N LEU A 196 12.09 -15.44 -7.31
CA LEU A 196 10.64 -15.23 -7.09
C LEU A 196 9.90 -15.04 -8.41
N LEU A 197 10.45 -14.25 -9.34
CA LEU A 197 9.85 -14.07 -10.66
C LEU A 197 9.80 -15.37 -11.47
N ASN A 198 10.83 -16.22 -11.40
CA ASN A 198 10.86 -17.52 -12.07
C ASN A 198 9.91 -18.56 -11.45
N VAL A 199 9.43 -18.37 -10.24
CA VAL A 199 8.43 -19.26 -9.60
C VAL A 199 7.00 -18.83 -9.95
N ILE A 200 6.82 -17.57 -10.34
CA ILE A 200 5.51 -16.96 -10.65
C ILE A 200 5.19 -17.03 -12.15
N LEU A 201 6.20 -17.11 -13.01
CA LEU A 201 6.09 -17.33 -14.46
C LEU A 201 6.13 -18.81 -14.81
#